data_ac3e5d2e2c547d13c9705fbfc93e4c99
#
_entry.id   ac3e5d2e2c547d13c9705fbfc93e4c99
#
_cell.length_a   1.000
_cell.length_b   1.000
_cell.length_c   1.000
_cell.angle_alpha   90.00
_cell.angle_beta   90.00
_cell.angle_gamma   90.00
#
_symmetry.space_group_name_H-M   'P 1'
#
loop_
_entity.id
_entity.type
_entity.pdbx_description
1 polymer ?
#
loop_
_entity_poly.entity_id
_entity_poly.type
_entity_poly.pdbx_seq_one_letter_code
_entity_poly.pdbx_strand_id
1 'polypeptide(L)'
;PMEVVEVVEAARVLKETIERNHEVKLRLGGIAVFNNAFLEASENDMMTLMPAMYMVILIVTYLLIRSIYATAMVVLIIVPSITVAMGFGGWIGVGLTPPSASAPTVITTLAVADSIHFLVTMFQRMKAGHTQRDSIIYSLSVNGKPIFLTSITTAVGFLSLNFSDSPPFHDLGNITAAGVMAAWLFSIMLLPILMSFVTVKPKETLGSLNKYMGIIGEFISSKYKAVLLVSMFVSILITAAITRNEINDDFLKYFDEDITFRSDTDWISQNLTGLNQIQFDMQSKKPNGISDPEFLNKLETFSNWARNHEVVTNVQSITDVFKRLNRDLNGGNEQFYRIPESRELSAQYLLLYELSLPFGLDLNNQIDIDKSSTQVIVTIDDLTTNQIKAWIQEAETFLESELGMDAVAAGPTVMFSYIAERNIQGMLWGTLYAVLIISGIILIALKDIRLGLLSLVPNLLPAALAFGVWGLFVGQVNMAVAVVTGMALGVIVDDSVHFLTKYQLARKNEKLSAERAVVSAFSGVGTALLVTTIILVAGFAILAQSSFGLNSAMASLTAIALFMALVADLTILPALLILLDRKMNKSNAQENVVTA
;
A
#
# COMPACT_ATOMS: atom_id res chain seq x y z
N PRO A 1 13.76 18.96 2.75
CA PRO A 1 13.88 17.97 1.69
C PRO A 1 14.97 18.33 0.66
N MET A 2 15.03 19.61 0.18
CA MET A 2 16.06 20.03 -0.80
C MET A 2 17.49 19.93 -0.26
N GLU A 3 17.72 20.24 1.00
CA GLU A 3 19.04 20.11 1.66
C GLU A 3 19.59 18.67 1.62
N VAL A 4 18.73 17.65 1.72
CA VAL A 4 19.13 16.25 1.65
C VAL A 4 19.66 15.91 0.25
N VAL A 5 18.97 16.38 -0.80
CA VAL A 5 19.37 16.19 -2.20
C VAL A 5 20.74 16.84 -2.46
N GLU A 6 20.91 18.09 -2.01
CA GLU A 6 22.18 18.83 -2.17
C GLU A 6 23.36 18.12 -1.48
N VAL A 7 23.14 17.62 -0.26
CA VAL A 7 24.17 16.88 0.51
C VAL A 7 24.55 15.58 -0.20
N VAL A 8 23.56 14.81 -0.67
CA VAL A 8 23.83 13.53 -1.35
C VAL A 8 24.53 13.77 -2.69
N GLU A 9 24.13 14.79 -3.45
CA GLU A 9 24.77 15.14 -4.71
C GLU A 9 26.24 15.59 -4.49
N ALA A 10 26.49 16.43 -3.48
CA ALA A 10 27.85 16.81 -3.09
C ALA A 10 28.70 15.59 -2.70
N ALA A 11 28.12 14.63 -1.97
CA ALA A 11 28.79 13.38 -1.61
C ALA A 11 29.11 12.52 -2.84
N ARG A 12 28.21 12.46 -3.82
CA ARG A 12 28.43 11.76 -5.11
C ARG A 12 29.57 12.39 -5.92
N VAL A 13 29.57 13.72 -6.04
CA VAL A 13 30.67 14.46 -6.73
C VAL A 13 32.00 14.21 -6.04
N LEU A 14 32.02 14.21 -4.70
CA LEU A 14 33.22 13.89 -3.93
C LEU A 14 33.68 12.45 -4.17
N LYS A 15 32.76 11.48 -4.14
CA LYS A 15 32.99 10.07 -4.45
C LYS A 15 33.66 9.92 -5.82
N GLU A 16 33.07 10.48 -6.88
CA GLU A 16 33.62 10.42 -8.23
C GLU A 16 35.01 11.03 -8.32
N THR A 17 35.25 12.15 -7.63
CA THR A 17 36.54 12.83 -7.62
C THR A 17 37.61 11.96 -6.96
N ILE A 18 37.29 11.30 -5.85
CA ILE A 18 38.22 10.41 -5.13
C ILE A 18 38.48 9.15 -5.96
N GLU A 19 37.46 8.50 -6.50
CA GLU A 19 37.57 7.29 -7.31
C GLU A 19 38.35 7.53 -8.60
N ARG A 20 38.27 8.74 -9.17
CA ARG A 20 39.04 9.13 -10.36
C ARG A 20 40.51 9.34 -10.07
N ASN A 21 40.84 9.82 -8.88
CA ASN A 21 42.22 10.17 -8.50
C ASN A 21 42.94 9.04 -7.76
N HIS A 22 42.20 8.05 -7.28
CA HIS A 22 42.72 6.93 -6.48
C HIS A 22 42.08 5.63 -6.96
N GLU A 23 42.81 4.53 -6.89
CA GLU A 23 42.29 3.17 -7.19
C GLU A 23 41.48 2.63 -6.01
N VAL A 24 40.42 3.33 -5.65
CA VAL A 24 39.49 2.93 -4.56
C VAL A 24 38.06 2.96 -5.08
N LYS A 25 37.19 2.13 -4.49
CA LYS A 25 35.77 2.15 -4.76
C LYS A 25 35.04 2.58 -3.49
N LEU A 26 34.30 3.68 -3.56
CA LEU A 26 33.52 4.22 -2.45
C LEU A 26 32.06 3.77 -2.54
N ARG A 27 31.48 3.54 -1.39
CA ARG A 27 30.06 3.20 -1.23
C ARG A 27 29.39 4.25 -0.35
N LEU A 28 28.21 4.70 -0.76
CA LEU A 28 27.44 5.69 -0.01
C LEU A 28 26.24 5.02 0.67
N GLY A 29 26.13 5.20 1.97
CA GLY A 29 25.02 4.69 2.77
C GLY A 29 24.59 5.69 3.84
N GLY A 30 23.63 5.29 4.67
CA GLY A 30 23.10 6.08 5.78
C GLY A 30 21.80 6.80 5.48
N ILE A 31 21.22 7.42 6.51
CA ILE A 31 19.84 7.95 6.49
C ILE A 31 19.61 9.05 5.45
N ALA A 32 20.62 9.87 5.17
CA ALA A 32 20.51 10.92 4.14
C ALA A 32 20.38 10.30 2.73
N VAL A 33 21.21 9.31 2.42
CA VAL A 33 21.16 8.61 1.12
C VAL A 33 19.86 7.81 0.99
N PHE A 34 19.41 7.17 2.08
CA PHE A 34 18.13 6.49 2.16
C PHE A 34 16.96 7.42 1.85
N ASN A 35 16.88 8.57 2.50
CA ASN A 35 15.81 9.55 2.26
C ASN A 35 15.85 10.10 0.81
N ASN A 36 17.03 10.28 0.25
CA ASN A 36 17.18 10.71 -1.14
C ASN A 36 16.74 9.63 -2.13
N ALA A 37 17.00 8.35 -1.82
CA ALA A 37 16.58 7.23 -2.67
C ALA A 37 15.07 7.14 -2.84
N PHE A 38 14.27 7.52 -1.82
CA PHE A 38 12.81 7.63 -1.94
C PHE A 38 12.38 8.67 -2.98
N LEU A 39 13.04 9.83 -3.00
CA LEU A 39 12.75 10.88 -3.97
C LEU A 39 13.11 10.42 -5.38
N GLU A 40 14.33 9.89 -5.56
CA GLU A 40 14.82 9.40 -6.86
C GLU A 40 13.95 8.28 -7.43
N ALA A 41 13.57 7.30 -6.61
CA ALA A 41 12.69 6.20 -7.04
C ALA A 41 11.29 6.72 -7.45
N SER A 42 10.75 7.67 -6.68
CA SER A 42 9.45 8.29 -7.00
C SER A 42 9.51 9.13 -8.28
N GLU A 43 10.57 9.92 -8.47
CA GLU A 43 10.77 10.70 -9.68
C GLU A 43 10.97 9.81 -10.91
N ASN A 44 11.70 8.72 -10.78
CA ASN A 44 11.87 7.74 -11.85
C ASN A 44 10.54 7.12 -12.27
N ASP A 45 9.70 6.69 -11.31
CA ASP A 45 8.36 6.19 -11.59
C ASP A 45 7.48 7.23 -12.29
N MET A 46 7.52 8.47 -11.82
CA MET A 46 6.76 9.58 -12.42
C MET A 46 7.18 9.88 -13.86
N MET A 47 8.46 9.77 -14.17
CA MET A 47 9.01 10.09 -15.49
C MET A 47 8.94 8.93 -16.49
N THR A 48 8.89 7.68 -16.02
CA THR A 48 8.96 6.48 -16.87
C THR A 48 7.69 5.63 -16.81
N LEU A 49 7.36 5.10 -15.64
CA LEU A 49 6.28 4.12 -15.48
C LEU A 49 4.89 4.74 -15.55
N MET A 50 4.67 5.91 -14.96
CA MET A 50 3.37 6.56 -15.04
C MET A 50 2.97 6.94 -16.48
N PRO A 51 3.83 7.58 -17.30
CA PRO A 51 3.53 7.79 -18.71
C PRO A 51 3.31 6.49 -19.48
N ALA A 52 4.12 5.45 -19.22
CA ALA A 52 3.95 4.14 -19.85
C ALA A 52 2.61 3.51 -19.48
N MET A 53 2.21 3.56 -18.22
CA MET A 53 0.90 3.09 -17.73
C MET A 53 -0.24 3.85 -18.42
N TYR A 54 -0.20 5.19 -18.47
CA TYR A 54 -1.21 5.99 -19.16
C TYR A 54 -1.31 5.60 -20.64
N MET A 55 -0.16 5.43 -21.30
CA MET A 55 -0.13 4.99 -22.70
C MET A 55 -0.78 3.61 -22.86
N VAL A 56 -0.46 2.64 -22.01
CA VAL A 56 -1.06 1.29 -22.05
C VAL A 56 -2.56 1.36 -21.80
N ILE A 57 -3.02 2.10 -20.80
CA ILE A 57 -4.44 2.30 -20.52
C ILE A 57 -5.16 2.87 -21.75
N LEU A 58 -4.60 3.91 -22.38
CA LEU A 58 -5.20 4.53 -23.57
C LEU A 58 -5.19 3.62 -24.80
N ILE A 59 -4.10 2.88 -25.02
CA ILE A 59 -3.99 1.89 -26.10
C ILE A 59 -5.02 0.79 -25.91
N VAL A 60 -5.09 0.19 -24.71
CA VAL A 60 -6.06 -0.88 -24.43
C VAL A 60 -7.49 -0.36 -24.54
N THR A 61 -7.77 0.84 -24.02
CA THR A 61 -9.08 1.51 -24.18
C THR A 61 -9.42 1.67 -25.66
N TYR A 62 -8.48 2.17 -26.46
CA TYR A 62 -8.70 2.32 -27.92
C TYR A 62 -8.92 0.98 -28.61
N LEU A 63 -8.13 -0.06 -28.29
CA LEU A 63 -8.24 -1.38 -28.91
C LEU A 63 -9.61 -2.04 -28.62
N LEU A 64 -10.15 -1.83 -27.42
CA LEU A 64 -11.42 -2.39 -26.97
C LEU A 64 -12.61 -1.58 -27.50
N ILE A 65 -12.57 -0.26 -27.41
CA ILE A 65 -13.66 0.63 -27.88
C ILE A 65 -13.58 0.86 -29.40
N ARG A 66 -12.36 0.86 -29.96
CA ARG A 66 -12.07 1.17 -31.38
C ARG A 66 -12.61 2.49 -31.90
N SER A 67 -12.66 3.49 -31.05
CA SER A 67 -13.06 4.86 -31.39
C SER A 67 -12.05 5.85 -30.82
N ILE A 68 -11.25 6.48 -31.69
CA ILE A 68 -10.27 7.49 -31.28
C ILE A 68 -10.96 8.69 -30.59
N TYR A 69 -12.12 9.09 -31.08
CA TYR A 69 -12.88 10.18 -30.49
C TYR A 69 -13.36 9.84 -29.08
N ALA A 70 -13.91 8.64 -28.86
CA ALA A 70 -14.33 8.22 -27.53
C ALA A 70 -13.14 8.14 -26.58
N THR A 71 -12.01 7.57 -27.02
CA THR A 71 -10.78 7.52 -26.22
C THR A 71 -10.27 8.93 -25.88
N ALA A 72 -10.30 9.87 -26.86
CA ALA A 72 -9.91 11.27 -26.59
C ALA A 72 -10.84 11.94 -25.57
N MET A 73 -12.15 11.64 -25.60
CA MET A 73 -13.09 12.17 -24.60
C MET A 73 -12.81 11.60 -23.20
N VAL A 74 -12.37 10.35 -23.10
CA VAL A 74 -11.93 9.77 -21.80
C VAL A 74 -10.72 10.55 -21.25
N VAL A 75 -9.75 10.91 -22.09
CA VAL A 75 -8.61 11.75 -21.66
C VAL A 75 -9.10 13.11 -21.13
N LEU A 76 -10.11 13.71 -21.78
CA LEU A 76 -10.71 14.96 -21.32
C LEU A 76 -11.50 14.83 -20.00
N ILE A 77 -11.74 13.61 -19.52
CA ILE A 77 -12.28 13.38 -18.17
C ILE A 77 -11.14 13.16 -17.17
N ILE A 78 -10.10 12.39 -17.55
CA ILE A 78 -8.95 12.09 -16.70
C ILE A 78 -8.23 13.37 -16.26
N VAL A 79 -7.85 14.21 -17.21
CA VAL A 79 -7.03 15.40 -16.95
C VAL A 79 -7.68 16.35 -15.92
N PRO A 80 -8.93 16.80 -16.07
CA PRO A 80 -9.54 17.67 -15.08
C PRO A 80 -9.78 16.97 -13.73
N SER A 81 -10.03 15.65 -13.72
CA SER A 81 -10.19 14.90 -12.47
C SER A 81 -8.91 14.92 -11.64
N ILE A 82 -7.76 14.67 -12.27
CA ILE A 82 -6.45 14.76 -11.62
C ILE A 82 -6.17 16.21 -11.20
N THR A 83 -6.45 17.18 -12.07
CA THR A 83 -6.20 18.59 -11.77
C THR A 83 -6.99 19.06 -10.55
N VAL A 84 -8.26 18.67 -10.43
CA VAL A 84 -9.08 18.98 -9.25
C VAL A 84 -8.53 18.32 -8.00
N ALA A 85 -8.14 17.04 -8.08
CA ALA A 85 -7.60 16.31 -6.95
C ALA A 85 -6.28 16.90 -6.43
N MET A 86 -5.34 17.15 -7.35
CA MET A 86 -4.04 17.73 -7.00
C MET A 86 -4.17 19.18 -6.55
N GLY A 87 -5.07 19.93 -7.19
CA GLY A 87 -5.41 21.30 -6.76
C GLY A 87 -6.04 21.35 -5.38
N PHE A 88 -6.92 20.39 -5.05
CA PHE A 88 -7.47 20.24 -3.71
C PHE A 88 -6.38 19.95 -2.69
N GLY A 89 -5.45 19.00 -2.97
CA GLY A 89 -4.29 18.72 -2.13
C GLY A 89 -3.44 19.97 -1.88
N GLY A 90 -3.12 20.72 -2.93
CA GLY A 90 -2.38 21.98 -2.81
C GLY A 90 -3.13 23.04 -2.01
N TRP A 91 -4.45 23.13 -2.16
CA TRP A 91 -5.29 24.09 -1.43
C TRP A 91 -5.34 23.80 0.09
N ILE A 92 -5.35 22.53 0.49
CA ILE A 92 -5.31 22.15 1.90
C ILE A 92 -3.86 22.11 2.47
N GLY A 93 -2.85 22.48 1.66
CA GLY A 93 -1.45 22.59 2.10
C GLY A 93 -0.71 21.25 2.19
N VAL A 94 -1.18 20.22 1.52
CA VAL A 94 -0.52 18.91 1.47
C VAL A 94 0.70 18.95 0.56
N GLY A 95 1.86 18.58 1.11
CA GLY A 95 3.07 18.32 0.33
C GLY A 95 3.00 16.96 -0.37
N LEU A 96 3.54 16.87 -1.58
CA LEU A 96 3.64 15.60 -2.27
C LEU A 96 4.68 14.69 -1.59
N THR A 97 4.21 13.52 -1.22
CA THR A 97 5.03 12.42 -0.68
C THR A 97 5.00 11.24 -1.65
N PRO A 98 5.93 10.27 -1.60
CA PRO A 98 5.88 9.10 -2.47
C PRO A 98 4.53 8.38 -2.51
N PRO A 99 3.84 8.12 -1.39
CA PRO A 99 2.49 7.56 -1.43
C PRO A 99 1.48 8.48 -2.13
N SER A 100 1.40 9.76 -1.78
CA SER A 100 0.41 10.69 -2.34
C SER A 100 0.66 11.00 -3.82
N ALA A 101 1.90 10.87 -4.30
CA ALA A 101 2.27 10.99 -5.71
C ALA A 101 1.61 9.90 -6.59
N SER A 102 1.17 8.78 -6.00
CA SER A 102 0.44 7.72 -6.73
C SER A 102 -1.05 8.03 -6.95
N ALA A 103 -1.62 9.07 -6.30
CA ALA A 103 -3.03 9.43 -6.43
C ALA A 103 -3.49 9.66 -7.89
N PRO A 104 -2.75 10.36 -8.77
CA PRO A 104 -3.12 10.52 -10.18
C PRO A 104 -3.32 9.20 -10.91
N THR A 105 -2.52 8.19 -10.60
CA THR A 105 -2.63 6.84 -11.18
C THR A 105 -3.98 6.21 -10.85
N VAL A 106 -4.34 6.24 -9.58
CA VAL A 106 -5.61 5.68 -9.09
C VAL A 106 -6.80 6.45 -9.66
N ILE A 107 -6.75 7.78 -9.64
CA ILE A 107 -7.82 8.63 -10.21
C ILE A 107 -8.01 8.36 -11.70
N THR A 108 -6.91 8.17 -12.45
CA THR A 108 -6.97 7.81 -13.87
C THR A 108 -7.72 6.50 -14.08
N THR A 109 -7.39 5.46 -13.32
CA THR A 109 -8.01 4.14 -13.47
C THR A 109 -9.51 4.21 -13.22
N LEU A 110 -9.94 4.94 -12.19
CA LEU A 110 -11.35 5.12 -11.85
C LEU A 110 -12.12 5.99 -12.84
N ALA A 111 -11.53 7.09 -13.30
CA ALA A 111 -12.12 7.94 -14.33
C ALA A 111 -12.33 7.17 -15.65
N VAL A 112 -11.39 6.26 -15.99
CA VAL A 112 -11.54 5.36 -17.14
C VAL A 112 -12.65 4.36 -16.90
N ALA A 113 -12.74 3.73 -15.74
CA ALA A 113 -13.78 2.76 -15.42
C ALA A 113 -15.19 3.38 -15.58
N ASP A 114 -15.45 4.51 -14.94
CA ASP A 114 -16.71 5.25 -15.04
C ASP A 114 -17.07 5.60 -16.51
N SER A 115 -16.06 6.10 -17.24
CA SER A 115 -16.23 6.47 -18.65
C SER A 115 -16.54 5.25 -19.53
N ILE A 116 -15.93 4.10 -19.27
CA ILE A 116 -16.15 2.84 -20.00
C ILE A 116 -17.57 2.33 -19.79
N HIS A 117 -18.08 2.33 -18.54
CA HIS A 117 -19.45 1.92 -18.25
C HIS A 117 -20.47 2.77 -19.04
N PHE A 118 -20.24 4.08 -19.09
CA PHE A 118 -21.07 4.99 -19.90
C PHE A 118 -20.95 4.68 -21.41
N LEU A 119 -19.73 4.60 -21.96
CA LEU A 119 -19.49 4.44 -23.38
C LEU A 119 -19.95 3.08 -23.91
N VAL A 120 -19.69 1.99 -23.20
CA VAL A 120 -20.10 0.63 -23.61
C VAL A 120 -21.62 0.54 -23.71
N THR A 121 -22.34 1.05 -22.70
CA THR A 121 -23.80 1.08 -22.71
C THR A 121 -24.34 1.93 -23.87
N MET A 122 -23.75 3.11 -24.10
CA MET A 122 -24.11 3.98 -25.23
C MET A 122 -23.90 3.27 -26.58
N PHE A 123 -22.75 2.65 -26.81
CA PHE A 123 -22.45 1.94 -28.05
C PHE A 123 -23.33 0.69 -28.26
N GLN A 124 -23.64 -0.05 -27.20
CA GLN A 124 -24.58 -1.17 -27.27
C GLN A 124 -25.96 -0.71 -27.74
N ARG A 125 -26.43 0.42 -27.23
CA ARG A 125 -27.73 1.01 -27.60
C ARG A 125 -27.75 1.51 -29.04
N MET A 126 -26.67 2.18 -29.48
CA MET A 126 -26.50 2.61 -30.88
C MET A 126 -26.47 1.40 -31.83
N LYS A 127 -25.83 0.29 -31.45
CA LYS A 127 -25.81 -0.92 -32.24
C LYS A 127 -27.18 -1.57 -32.37
N ALA A 128 -28.07 -1.38 -31.39
CA ALA A 128 -29.46 -1.80 -31.47
C ALA A 128 -30.32 -0.91 -32.37
N GLY A 129 -29.72 0.04 -33.12
CA GLY A 129 -30.40 0.91 -34.11
C GLY A 129 -30.92 2.24 -33.59
N HIS A 130 -30.62 2.60 -32.34
CA HIS A 130 -31.04 3.89 -31.77
C HIS A 130 -30.07 5.01 -32.14
N THR A 131 -30.58 6.25 -32.11
CA THR A 131 -29.76 7.44 -32.38
C THR A 131 -28.70 7.64 -31.31
N GLN A 132 -27.62 8.34 -31.63
CA GLN A 132 -26.57 8.64 -30.66
C GLN A 132 -27.12 9.43 -29.46
N ARG A 133 -28.00 10.40 -29.69
CA ARG A 133 -28.63 11.20 -28.63
C ARG A 133 -29.46 10.34 -27.68
N ASP A 134 -30.31 9.46 -28.21
CA ASP A 134 -31.14 8.58 -27.41
C ASP A 134 -30.27 7.59 -26.62
N SER A 135 -29.14 7.16 -27.21
CA SER A 135 -28.18 6.25 -26.56
C SER A 135 -27.42 6.91 -25.44
N ILE A 136 -27.07 8.21 -25.56
CA ILE A 136 -26.47 9.00 -24.47
C ILE A 136 -27.47 9.13 -23.31
N ILE A 137 -28.71 9.54 -23.58
CA ILE A 137 -29.75 9.67 -22.54
C ILE A 137 -30.02 8.33 -21.85
N TYR A 138 -30.11 7.26 -22.61
CA TYR A 138 -30.30 5.92 -22.07
C TYR A 138 -29.13 5.51 -21.18
N SER A 139 -27.88 5.70 -21.65
CA SER A 139 -26.70 5.37 -20.87
C SER A 139 -26.64 6.12 -19.54
N LEU A 140 -26.96 7.43 -19.54
CA LEU A 140 -27.07 8.22 -18.30
C LEU A 140 -28.15 7.68 -17.36
N SER A 141 -29.31 7.31 -17.89
CA SER A 141 -30.43 6.83 -17.07
C SER A 141 -30.12 5.48 -16.39
N VAL A 142 -29.33 4.63 -17.05
CA VAL A 142 -28.98 3.29 -16.55
C VAL A 142 -27.74 3.31 -15.64
N ASN A 143 -26.71 4.08 -16.02
CA ASN A 143 -25.42 4.05 -15.33
C ASN A 143 -25.25 5.18 -14.30
N GLY A 144 -26.03 6.26 -14.37
CA GLY A 144 -25.83 7.43 -13.51
C GLY A 144 -25.91 7.11 -12.02
N LYS A 145 -26.90 6.29 -11.60
CA LYS A 145 -27.02 5.86 -10.21
C LYS A 145 -25.93 4.86 -9.80
N PRO A 146 -25.63 3.79 -10.57
CA PRO A 146 -24.50 2.90 -10.28
C PRO A 146 -23.17 3.65 -10.15
N ILE A 147 -22.78 4.48 -11.14
CA ILE A 147 -21.52 5.23 -11.12
C ILE A 147 -21.43 6.15 -9.89
N PHE A 148 -22.52 6.83 -9.49
CA PHE A 148 -22.53 7.60 -8.25
C PHE A 148 -22.27 6.74 -7.03
N LEU A 149 -22.94 5.58 -6.98
CA LEU A 149 -22.82 4.66 -5.86
C LEU A 149 -21.40 4.08 -5.74
N THR A 150 -20.80 3.69 -6.86
CA THR A 150 -19.43 3.18 -6.89
C THR A 150 -18.41 4.25 -6.53
N SER A 151 -18.58 5.47 -7.04
CA SER A 151 -17.68 6.58 -6.71
C SER A 151 -17.72 6.94 -5.22
N ILE A 152 -18.90 6.96 -4.59
CA ILE A 152 -19.00 7.25 -3.14
C ILE A 152 -18.43 6.11 -2.28
N THR A 153 -18.66 4.84 -2.67
CA THR A 153 -18.06 3.69 -1.97
C THR A 153 -16.56 3.66 -2.11
N THR A 154 -16.03 4.02 -3.29
CA THR A 154 -14.60 4.15 -3.53
C THR A 154 -13.99 5.30 -2.72
N ALA A 155 -14.66 6.46 -2.67
CA ALA A 155 -14.21 7.56 -1.82
C ALA A 155 -14.15 7.15 -0.34
N VAL A 156 -15.14 6.40 0.16
CA VAL A 156 -15.10 5.85 1.54
C VAL A 156 -13.93 4.89 1.73
N GLY A 157 -13.65 4.02 0.75
CA GLY A 157 -12.49 3.13 0.76
C GLY A 157 -11.18 3.89 0.91
N PHE A 158 -10.98 4.97 0.14
CA PHE A 158 -9.78 5.82 0.25
C PHE A 158 -9.75 6.64 1.55
N LEU A 159 -10.88 7.17 1.99
CA LEU A 159 -10.95 7.89 3.27
C LEU A 159 -10.63 7.00 4.48
N SER A 160 -10.76 5.68 4.36
CA SER A 160 -10.34 4.75 5.43
C SER A 160 -8.84 4.79 5.71
N LEU A 161 -8.01 5.30 4.79
CA LEU A 161 -6.59 5.50 5.00
C LEU A 161 -6.28 6.55 6.09
N ASN A 162 -7.26 7.38 6.46
CA ASN A 162 -7.14 8.29 7.61
C ASN A 162 -7.09 7.57 8.98
N PHE A 163 -7.30 6.26 9.03
CA PHE A 163 -7.07 5.44 10.22
C PHE A 163 -5.61 5.00 10.39
N SER A 164 -4.75 5.24 9.40
CA SER A 164 -3.30 5.07 9.53
C SER A 164 -2.74 6.13 10.50
N ASP A 165 -1.65 5.83 11.18
CA ASP A 165 -0.89 6.84 11.95
C ASP A 165 0.09 7.64 11.07
N SER A 166 0.20 7.29 9.78
CA SER A 166 1.15 7.91 8.84
C SER A 166 0.49 8.98 7.98
N PRO A 167 0.85 10.28 8.12
CA PRO A 167 0.27 11.38 7.35
C PRO A 167 0.30 11.19 5.83
N PRO A 168 1.37 10.65 5.20
CA PRO A 168 1.38 10.41 3.75
C PRO A 168 0.22 9.57 3.22
N PHE A 169 -0.32 8.64 4.01
CA PHE A 169 -1.47 7.83 3.61
C PHE A 169 -2.80 8.56 3.81
N HIS A 170 -2.90 9.46 4.81
CA HIS A 170 -4.04 10.38 4.91
C HIS A 170 -4.12 11.25 3.65
N ASP A 171 -2.98 11.80 3.22
CA ASP A 171 -2.88 12.64 2.04
C ASP A 171 -3.30 11.89 0.77
N LEU A 172 -2.77 10.67 0.58
CA LEU A 172 -3.20 9.79 -0.52
C LEU A 172 -4.71 9.56 -0.49
N GLY A 173 -5.26 9.22 0.68
CA GLY A 173 -6.68 8.93 0.85
C GLY A 173 -7.56 10.14 0.51
N ASN A 174 -7.23 11.29 1.06
CA ASN A 174 -8.01 12.52 0.89
C ASN A 174 -7.94 13.07 -0.55
N ILE A 175 -6.74 13.11 -1.15
CA ILE A 175 -6.56 13.55 -2.54
C ILE A 175 -7.31 12.62 -3.49
N THR A 176 -7.17 11.30 -3.30
CA THR A 176 -7.82 10.32 -4.17
C THR A 176 -9.33 10.36 -4.02
N ALA A 177 -9.87 10.47 -2.80
CA ALA A 177 -11.32 10.59 -2.59
C ALA A 177 -11.89 11.84 -3.29
N ALA A 178 -11.22 12.99 -3.20
CA ALA A 178 -11.62 14.20 -3.93
C ALA A 178 -11.57 13.99 -5.46
N GLY A 179 -10.51 13.33 -5.95
CA GLY A 179 -10.35 13.02 -7.37
C GLY A 179 -11.39 12.06 -7.92
N VAL A 180 -11.77 11.03 -7.16
CA VAL A 180 -12.83 10.08 -7.52
C VAL A 180 -14.19 10.81 -7.64
N MET A 181 -14.51 11.68 -6.69
CA MET A 181 -15.74 12.47 -6.75
C MET A 181 -15.75 13.46 -7.93
N ALA A 182 -14.58 14.03 -8.27
CA ALA A 182 -14.44 14.84 -9.47
C ALA A 182 -14.60 14.01 -10.76
N ALA A 183 -14.01 12.81 -10.81
CA ALA A 183 -14.13 11.88 -11.93
C ALA A 183 -15.60 11.48 -12.16
N TRP A 184 -16.33 11.15 -11.10
CA TRP A 184 -17.77 10.92 -11.17
C TRP A 184 -18.51 12.12 -11.80
N LEU A 185 -18.27 13.31 -11.27
CA LEU A 185 -18.94 14.52 -11.75
C LEU A 185 -18.68 14.74 -13.25
N PHE A 186 -17.43 14.62 -13.68
CA PHE A 186 -17.06 14.80 -15.08
C PHE A 186 -17.57 13.66 -15.97
N SER A 187 -17.58 12.42 -15.49
CA SER A 187 -18.11 11.28 -16.26
C SER A 187 -19.62 11.37 -16.48
N ILE A 188 -20.38 11.95 -15.55
CA ILE A 188 -21.83 12.09 -15.68
C ILE A 188 -22.23 13.40 -16.37
N MET A 189 -21.51 14.50 -16.17
CA MET A 189 -21.87 15.79 -16.73
C MET A 189 -21.09 16.10 -18.02
N LEU A 190 -19.76 16.01 -17.99
CA LEU A 190 -18.92 16.46 -19.08
C LEU A 190 -18.85 15.43 -20.21
N LEU A 191 -18.66 14.14 -19.93
CA LEU A 191 -18.53 13.10 -20.95
C LEU A 191 -19.75 13.01 -21.88
N PRO A 192 -21.01 13.01 -21.41
CA PRO A 192 -22.19 13.02 -22.28
C PRO A 192 -22.26 14.24 -23.19
N ILE A 193 -21.89 15.42 -22.67
CA ILE A 193 -21.87 16.68 -23.44
C ILE A 193 -20.80 16.57 -24.53
N LEU A 194 -19.58 16.16 -24.19
CA LEU A 194 -18.50 15.98 -25.15
C LEU A 194 -18.88 14.97 -26.25
N MET A 195 -19.49 13.85 -25.87
CA MET A 195 -19.94 12.83 -26.79
C MET A 195 -21.09 13.31 -27.71
N SER A 196 -21.83 14.33 -27.32
CA SER A 196 -22.89 14.94 -28.19
C SER A 196 -22.32 15.78 -29.35
N PHE A 197 -21.09 16.30 -29.20
CA PHE A 197 -20.43 17.11 -30.25
C PHE A 197 -19.70 16.27 -31.30
N VAL A 198 -19.47 14.99 -31.03
CA VAL A 198 -18.65 14.11 -31.86
C VAL A 198 -19.51 12.99 -32.43
N THR A 199 -19.50 12.81 -33.74
CA THR A 199 -20.20 11.70 -34.38
C THR A 199 -19.34 10.43 -34.29
N VAL A 200 -19.84 9.40 -33.60
CA VAL A 200 -19.19 8.12 -33.44
C VAL A 200 -20.01 6.98 -34.06
N LYS A 201 -19.33 5.96 -34.56
CA LYS A 201 -19.98 4.74 -35.09
C LYS A 201 -19.57 3.55 -34.27
N PRO A 202 -20.53 2.76 -33.74
CA PRO A 202 -20.21 1.55 -32.99
C PRO A 202 -19.56 0.52 -33.91
N LYS A 203 -18.46 -0.08 -33.47
CA LYS A 203 -17.76 -1.15 -34.23
C LYS A 203 -18.12 -2.55 -33.69
N GLU A 204 -17.79 -3.59 -34.45
CA GLU A 204 -18.26 -4.97 -34.19
C GLU A 204 -17.63 -5.62 -32.94
N THR A 205 -16.45 -5.17 -32.50
CA THR A 205 -15.70 -5.77 -31.38
C THR A 205 -16.53 -5.88 -30.10
N LEU A 206 -17.18 -4.79 -29.67
CA LEU A 206 -18.04 -4.80 -28.49
C LEU A 206 -19.26 -5.73 -28.64
N GLY A 207 -19.72 -5.94 -29.89
CA GLY A 207 -20.84 -6.84 -30.15
C GLY A 207 -20.48 -8.32 -30.03
N SER A 208 -19.27 -8.70 -30.43
CA SER A 208 -18.80 -10.08 -30.24
C SER A 208 -18.56 -10.38 -28.76
N LEU A 209 -17.93 -9.46 -28.01
CA LEU A 209 -17.75 -9.60 -26.55
C LEU A 209 -19.09 -9.74 -25.82
N ASN A 210 -20.08 -8.94 -26.20
CA ASN A 210 -21.41 -9.04 -25.60
C ASN A 210 -22.09 -10.40 -25.85
N LYS A 211 -21.91 -10.99 -27.04
CA LYS A 211 -22.38 -12.34 -27.34
C LYS A 211 -21.67 -13.38 -26.46
N TYR A 212 -20.36 -13.28 -26.29
CA TYR A 212 -19.61 -14.19 -25.41
C TYR A 212 -20.06 -14.05 -23.95
N MET A 213 -20.28 -12.83 -23.45
CA MET A 213 -20.80 -12.64 -22.10
C MET A 213 -22.20 -13.26 -21.92
N GLY A 214 -23.07 -13.17 -22.94
CA GLY A 214 -24.36 -13.87 -22.92
C GLY A 214 -24.21 -15.38 -22.81
N ILE A 215 -23.31 -16.01 -23.59
CA ILE A 215 -23.01 -17.45 -23.53
C ILE A 215 -22.47 -17.85 -22.15
N ILE A 216 -21.57 -17.07 -21.58
CA ILE A 216 -21.05 -17.30 -20.21
C ILE A 216 -22.19 -17.22 -19.20
N GLY A 217 -23.07 -16.22 -19.32
CA GLY A 217 -24.24 -16.08 -18.45
C GLY A 217 -25.20 -17.27 -18.54
N GLU A 218 -25.46 -17.79 -19.73
CA GLU A 218 -26.26 -19.01 -19.94
C GLU A 218 -25.59 -20.24 -19.32
N PHE A 219 -24.29 -20.43 -19.52
CA PHE A 219 -23.53 -21.52 -18.91
C PHE A 219 -23.60 -21.48 -17.39
N ILE A 220 -23.31 -20.31 -16.79
CA ILE A 220 -23.33 -20.15 -15.33
C ILE A 220 -24.74 -20.33 -14.78
N SER A 221 -25.74 -19.76 -15.44
CA SER A 221 -27.14 -19.93 -15.07
C SER A 221 -27.59 -21.39 -15.10
N SER A 222 -27.20 -22.15 -16.13
CA SER A 222 -27.56 -23.58 -16.27
C SER A 222 -26.82 -24.47 -15.26
N LYS A 223 -25.56 -24.16 -14.93
CA LYS A 223 -24.67 -24.96 -14.07
C LYS A 223 -24.38 -24.30 -12.71
N TYR A 224 -25.21 -23.36 -12.26
CA TYR A 224 -24.93 -22.51 -11.09
C TYR A 224 -24.48 -23.26 -9.82
N LYS A 225 -25.01 -24.47 -9.55
CA LYS A 225 -24.61 -25.28 -8.39
C LYS A 225 -23.19 -25.81 -8.50
N ALA A 226 -22.81 -26.31 -9.67
CA ALA A 226 -21.45 -26.81 -9.93
C ALA A 226 -20.45 -25.66 -9.94
N VAL A 227 -20.80 -24.54 -10.59
CA VAL A 227 -19.97 -23.32 -10.59
C VAL A 227 -19.75 -22.82 -9.16
N LEU A 228 -20.81 -22.72 -8.37
CA LEU A 228 -20.71 -22.26 -6.98
C LEU A 228 -19.85 -23.21 -6.13
N LEU A 229 -20.05 -24.53 -6.25
CA LEU A 229 -19.30 -25.52 -5.49
C LEU A 229 -17.80 -25.47 -5.84
N VAL A 230 -17.45 -25.44 -7.13
CA VAL A 230 -16.07 -25.39 -7.59
C VAL A 230 -15.41 -24.06 -7.19
N SER A 231 -16.10 -22.92 -7.43
CA SER A 231 -15.57 -21.60 -7.08
C SER A 231 -15.35 -21.45 -5.58
N MET A 232 -16.30 -21.92 -4.75
CA MET A 232 -16.15 -21.89 -3.28
C MET A 232 -15.01 -22.79 -2.80
N PHE A 233 -14.86 -23.99 -3.38
CA PHE A 233 -13.77 -24.90 -3.04
C PHE A 233 -12.40 -24.27 -3.37
N VAL A 234 -12.25 -23.72 -4.57
CA VAL A 234 -11.02 -23.02 -4.99
C VAL A 234 -10.77 -21.80 -4.11
N SER A 235 -11.83 -21.03 -3.80
CA SER A 235 -11.71 -19.86 -2.91
C SER A 235 -11.25 -20.25 -1.51
N ILE A 236 -11.76 -21.32 -0.93
CA ILE A 236 -11.32 -21.81 0.39
C ILE A 236 -9.83 -22.20 0.36
N LEU A 237 -9.40 -22.92 -0.67
CA LEU A 237 -7.99 -23.34 -0.82
C LEU A 237 -7.06 -22.13 -0.92
N ILE A 238 -7.41 -21.14 -1.75
CA ILE A 238 -6.58 -19.92 -1.90
C ILE A 238 -6.61 -19.11 -0.61
N THR A 239 -7.77 -18.90 -0.02
CA THR A 239 -7.92 -18.11 1.23
C THR A 239 -7.18 -18.78 2.41
N ALA A 240 -7.09 -20.10 2.46
CA ALA A 240 -6.31 -20.79 3.49
C ALA A 240 -4.82 -20.39 3.47
N ALA A 241 -4.29 -19.96 2.32
CA ALA A 241 -2.90 -19.50 2.23
C ALA A 241 -2.66 -18.12 2.86
N ILE A 242 -3.70 -17.39 3.28
CA ILE A 242 -3.55 -16.14 4.07
C ILE A 242 -2.72 -16.38 5.32
N THR A 243 -2.82 -17.56 5.93
CA THR A 243 -2.07 -17.92 7.13
C THR A 243 -0.54 -17.96 6.93
N ARG A 244 -0.08 -17.92 5.68
CA ARG A 244 1.35 -17.82 5.33
C ARG A 244 1.86 -16.38 5.31
N ASN A 245 0.96 -15.41 5.40
CA ASN A 245 1.35 -14.02 5.42
C ASN A 245 1.83 -13.64 6.82
N GLU A 246 3.01 -13.06 6.88
CA GLU A 246 3.58 -12.46 8.09
C GLU A 246 3.54 -10.94 7.99
N ILE A 247 3.05 -10.29 9.03
CA ILE A 247 3.15 -8.83 9.14
C ILE A 247 4.60 -8.53 9.47
N ASN A 248 5.31 -8.04 8.47
CA ASN A 248 6.72 -7.80 8.56
C ASN A 248 7.13 -6.72 7.56
N ASP A 249 8.00 -5.83 7.97
CA ASP A 249 8.46 -4.74 7.13
C ASP A 249 9.99 -4.73 7.08
N ASP A 250 10.52 -4.45 5.90
CA ASP A 250 11.95 -4.36 5.65
C ASP A 250 12.18 -3.17 4.71
N PHE A 251 12.65 -2.08 5.30
CA PHE A 251 12.79 -0.81 4.58
C PHE A 251 13.85 -0.85 3.48
N LEU A 252 14.85 -1.72 3.58
CA LEU A 252 15.85 -1.89 2.53
C LEU A 252 15.25 -2.51 1.29
N LYS A 253 14.35 -3.47 1.47
CA LYS A 253 13.63 -4.14 0.37
C LYS A 253 12.55 -3.29 -0.29
N TYR A 254 12.40 -2.03 0.14
CA TYR A 254 11.62 -1.06 -0.63
C TYR A 254 12.30 -0.64 -1.93
N PHE A 255 13.59 -0.91 -2.09
CA PHE A 255 14.37 -0.57 -3.27
C PHE A 255 14.83 -1.85 -3.95
N ASP A 256 14.71 -1.89 -5.28
CA ASP A 256 15.25 -2.99 -6.09
C ASP A 256 16.79 -2.98 -6.04
N GLU A 257 17.41 -4.12 -6.27
CA GLU A 257 18.87 -4.30 -6.29
C GLU A 257 19.56 -3.42 -7.34
N ASP A 258 18.84 -3.03 -8.39
CA ASP A 258 19.33 -2.10 -9.43
C ASP A 258 19.51 -0.66 -8.93
N ILE A 259 18.92 -0.29 -7.80
CA ILE A 259 19.08 1.04 -7.21
C ILE A 259 20.41 1.12 -6.48
N THR A 260 21.23 2.13 -6.84
CA THR A 260 22.59 2.32 -6.28
C THR A 260 22.61 2.34 -4.76
N PHE A 261 21.62 2.99 -4.11
CA PHE A 261 21.49 2.98 -2.66
C PHE A 261 21.40 1.55 -2.12
N ARG A 262 20.55 0.70 -2.74
CA ARG A 262 20.35 -0.68 -2.29
C ARG A 262 21.64 -1.49 -2.47
N SER A 263 22.23 -1.48 -3.64
CA SER A 263 23.46 -2.23 -3.93
C SER A 263 24.66 -1.78 -3.07
N ASP A 264 24.80 -0.46 -2.81
CA ASP A 264 25.85 0.06 -1.92
C ASP A 264 25.60 -0.35 -0.46
N THR A 265 24.34 -0.30 -0.01
CA THR A 265 23.94 -0.65 1.36
C THR A 265 24.08 -2.15 1.61
N ASP A 266 23.67 -3.01 0.68
CA ASP A 266 23.86 -4.46 0.79
C ASP A 266 25.35 -4.83 0.86
N TRP A 267 26.19 -4.17 0.06
CA TRP A 267 27.62 -4.39 0.13
C TRP A 267 28.23 -3.95 1.48
N ILE A 268 27.78 -2.79 2.02
CA ILE A 268 28.22 -2.29 3.33
C ILE A 268 27.83 -3.30 4.42
N SER A 269 26.58 -3.79 4.38
CA SER A 269 26.08 -4.77 5.35
C SER A 269 26.89 -6.08 5.32
N GLN A 270 27.23 -6.55 4.13
CA GLN A 270 27.94 -7.82 3.98
C GLN A 270 29.44 -7.74 4.27
N ASN A 271 30.06 -6.55 4.17
CA ASN A 271 31.51 -6.43 4.21
C ASN A 271 32.08 -5.53 5.31
N LEU A 272 31.29 -4.62 5.88
CA LEU A 272 31.77 -3.65 6.86
C LEU A 272 31.04 -3.68 8.19
N THR A 273 29.73 -3.47 8.22
CA THR A 273 28.95 -3.34 9.45
C THR A 273 27.48 -3.52 9.18
N GLY A 274 26.72 -3.91 10.18
CA GLY A 274 25.26 -3.92 10.12
C GLY A 274 24.67 -2.52 9.84
N LEU A 275 23.42 -2.49 9.43
CA LEU A 275 22.74 -1.27 9.00
C LEU A 275 21.80 -0.71 10.07
N ASN A 276 21.29 -1.58 10.92
CA ASN A 276 20.30 -1.25 11.93
C ASN A 276 20.99 -0.80 13.20
N GLN A 277 20.85 0.47 13.55
CA GLN A 277 21.40 1.03 14.79
C GLN A 277 20.28 1.21 15.81
N ILE A 278 20.49 0.66 16.99
CA ILE A 278 19.63 0.77 18.16
C ILE A 278 20.40 1.52 19.25
N GLN A 279 19.81 2.57 19.76
CA GLN A 279 20.40 3.43 20.78
C GLN A 279 19.69 3.16 22.11
N PHE A 280 20.46 2.94 23.17
CA PHE A 280 19.95 2.82 24.53
C PHE A 280 20.37 4.03 25.35
N ASP A 281 19.41 4.75 25.93
CA ASP A 281 19.67 5.82 26.90
C ASP A 281 19.97 5.19 28.28
N MET A 282 21.22 5.27 28.67
CA MET A 282 21.73 4.66 29.89
C MET A 282 21.88 5.72 30.97
N GLN A 283 20.98 5.72 31.96
CA GLN A 283 20.89 6.74 33.00
C GLN A 283 21.51 6.27 34.31
N SER A 284 22.43 7.08 34.86
CA SER A 284 22.98 6.90 36.21
C SER A 284 22.07 7.44 37.30
N LYS A 285 21.08 8.27 36.95
CA LYS A 285 20.15 8.98 37.86
C LYS A 285 20.84 9.90 38.85
N LYS A 286 22.09 10.31 38.62
CA LYS A 286 22.88 11.19 39.48
C LYS A 286 23.69 12.18 38.61
N PRO A 287 23.76 13.47 38.94
CA PRO A 287 24.64 14.40 38.23
C PRO A 287 26.10 13.94 38.27
N ASN A 288 26.79 14.07 37.13
CA ASN A 288 28.14 13.50 36.90
C ASN A 288 28.26 11.98 37.17
N GLY A 289 27.17 11.24 37.09
CA GLY A 289 27.14 9.83 37.42
C GLY A 289 27.78 8.94 36.36
N ILE A 290 27.99 9.42 35.13
CA ILE A 290 28.69 8.69 34.06
C ILE A 290 30.18 8.43 34.39
N SER A 291 30.74 9.15 35.37
CA SER A 291 32.10 8.90 35.88
C SER A 291 32.15 7.89 37.04
N ASP A 292 30.98 7.40 37.51
CA ASP A 292 30.92 6.42 38.60
C ASP A 292 31.36 5.04 38.11
N PRO A 293 32.38 4.40 38.72
CA PRO A 293 32.85 3.08 38.30
C PRO A 293 31.76 2.01 38.35
N GLU A 294 30.81 2.06 39.29
CA GLU A 294 29.71 1.10 39.37
C GLU A 294 28.82 1.22 38.10
N PHE A 295 28.48 2.44 37.72
CA PHE A 295 27.70 2.69 36.51
C PHE A 295 28.46 2.27 35.24
N LEU A 296 29.75 2.64 35.14
CA LEU A 296 30.59 2.24 33.99
C LEU A 296 30.74 0.73 33.87
N ASN A 297 30.81 -0.01 34.98
CA ASN A 297 30.86 -1.46 34.97
C ASN A 297 29.53 -2.08 34.49
N LYS A 298 28.38 -1.49 34.84
CA LYS A 298 27.09 -1.92 34.32
C LYS A 298 26.99 -1.69 32.79
N LEU A 299 27.44 -0.52 32.30
CA LEU A 299 27.53 -0.25 30.86
C LEU A 299 28.43 -1.26 30.13
N GLU A 300 29.61 -1.59 30.72
CA GLU A 300 30.52 -2.54 30.13
C GLU A 300 29.95 -3.96 30.12
N THR A 301 29.20 -4.34 31.16
CA THR A 301 28.54 -5.64 31.23
C THR A 301 27.49 -5.77 30.13
N PHE A 302 26.64 -4.73 29.94
CA PHE A 302 25.70 -4.71 28.85
C PHE A 302 26.37 -4.71 27.47
N SER A 303 27.41 -3.88 27.31
CA SER A 303 28.15 -3.81 26.05
C SER A 303 28.76 -5.13 25.66
N ASN A 304 29.32 -5.90 26.66
CA ASN A 304 29.90 -7.21 26.43
C ASN A 304 28.82 -8.27 26.17
N TRP A 305 27.69 -8.23 26.88
CA TRP A 305 26.54 -9.08 26.58
C TRP A 305 26.08 -8.88 25.15
N ALA A 306 25.85 -7.63 24.73
CA ALA A 306 25.46 -7.31 23.37
C ALA A 306 26.49 -7.75 22.32
N ARG A 307 27.79 -7.51 22.53
CA ARG A 307 28.87 -7.94 21.61
C ARG A 307 28.93 -9.46 21.40
N ASN A 308 28.52 -10.24 22.39
CA ASN A 308 28.49 -11.68 22.28
C ASN A 308 27.21 -12.23 21.62
N HIS A 309 26.26 -11.36 21.29
CA HIS A 309 25.04 -11.80 20.64
C HIS A 309 25.25 -11.97 19.12
N GLU A 310 24.76 -13.08 18.56
CA GLU A 310 25.02 -13.52 17.18
C GLU A 310 24.68 -12.47 16.13
N VAL A 311 23.61 -11.70 16.34
CA VAL A 311 23.12 -10.71 15.38
C VAL A 311 23.76 -9.31 15.55
N VAL A 312 24.64 -9.13 16.53
CA VAL A 312 25.27 -7.85 16.80
C VAL A 312 26.62 -7.76 16.09
N THR A 313 26.76 -6.74 15.25
CA THR A 313 28.00 -6.51 14.49
C THR A 313 28.93 -5.52 15.16
N ASN A 314 28.39 -4.55 15.90
CA ASN A 314 29.21 -3.56 16.62
C ASN A 314 28.46 -3.00 17.83
N VAL A 315 29.22 -2.61 18.86
CA VAL A 315 28.72 -1.88 20.03
C VAL A 315 29.63 -0.70 20.31
N GLN A 316 29.07 0.48 20.34
CA GLN A 316 29.78 1.71 20.72
C GLN A 316 29.33 2.16 22.09
N SER A 317 30.29 2.29 23.00
CA SER A 317 30.05 2.71 24.38
C SER A 317 31.16 3.65 24.84
N ILE A 318 30.82 4.60 25.70
CA ILE A 318 31.81 5.49 26.32
C ILE A 318 32.85 4.69 27.15
N THR A 319 32.50 3.49 27.60
CA THR A 319 33.41 2.61 28.31
C THR A 319 34.66 2.25 27.53
N ASP A 320 34.54 2.15 26.17
CA ASP A 320 35.68 1.89 25.32
C ASP A 320 36.69 3.04 25.31
N VAL A 321 36.21 4.27 25.42
CA VAL A 321 37.05 5.46 25.55
C VAL A 321 37.79 5.45 26.89
N PHE A 322 37.10 5.16 27.99
CA PHE A 322 37.70 5.06 29.32
C PHE A 322 38.77 3.96 29.39
N LYS A 323 38.51 2.80 28.85
CA LYS A 323 39.48 1.70 28.80
C LYS A 323 40.74 2.04 27.99
N ARG A 324 40.58 2.65 26.83
CA ARG A 324 41.70 3.10 25.99
C ARG A 324 42.54 4.15 26.71
N LEU A 325 41.92 5.17 27.26
CA LEU A 325 42.63 6.22 27.99
C LEU A 325 43.37 5.64 29.22
N ASN A 326 42.73 4.74 29.95
CA ASN A 326 43.37 4.09 31.08
C ASN A 326 44.60 3.31 30.67
N ARG A 327 44.54 2.55 29.57
CA ARG A 327 45.68 1.83 29.02
C ARG A 327 46.80 2.77 28.56
N ASP A 328 46.43 3.74 27.73
CA ASP A 328 47.40 4.60 27.03
C ASP A 328 48.13 5.54 28.00
N LEU A 329 47.43 6.07 29.01
CA LEU A 329 48.03 6.88 30.05
C LEU A 329 48.90 6.06 31.09
N ASN A 330 48.73 4.74 31.07
CA ASN A 330 49.60 3.83 31.83
C ASN A 330 50.69 3.16 30.92
N GLY A 331 51.16 3.91 29.93
CA GLY A 331 52.26 3.47 29.08
C GLY A 331 51.93 2.40 28.06
N GLY A 332 50.66 2.24 27.69
CA GLY A 332 50.18 1.26 26.72
C GLY A 332 50.11 -0.16 27.25
N ASN A 333 50.13 -0.34 28.58
CA ASN A 333 50.08 -1.67 29.20
C ASN A 333 48.65 -2.23 29.18
N GLU A 334 48.46 -3.36 28.50
CA GLU A 334 47.15 -4.02 28.32
C GLU A 334 46.46 -4.41 29.64
N GLN A 335 47.19 -4.54 30.74
CA GLN A 335 46.60 -4.79 32.06
C GLN A 335 45.68 -3.65 32.52
N PHE A 336 45.90 -2.44 32.00
CA PHE A 336 45.07 -1.26 32.26
C PHE A 336 43.96 -1.05 31.24
N TYR A 337 43.76 -1.96 30.27
CA TYR A 337 42.59 -1.90 29.40
C TYR A 337 41.33 -2.35 30.14
N ARG A 338 40.92 -1.54 31.13
CA ARG A 338 39.80 -1.77 32.03
C ARG A 338 39.20 -0.46 32.50
N ILE A 339 38.00 -0.49 33.04
CA ILE A 339 37.35 0.67 33.65
C ILE A 339 38.21 1.22 34.79
N PRO A 340 38.41 2.56 34.90
CA PRO A 340 39.12 3.17 36.02
C PRO A 340 38.46 2.85 37.37
N GLU A 341 39.28 2.67 38.41
CA GLU A 341 38.81 2.22 39.73
C GLU A 341 38.19 3.33 40.58
N SER A 342 38.45 4.62 40.26
CA SER A 342 37.90 5.73 41.00
C SER A 342 37.11 6.70 40.11
N ARG A 343 36.12 7.34 40.71
CA ARG A 343 35.27 8.36 40.08
C ARG A 343 36.08 9.57 39.63
N GLU A 344 37.04 9.98 40.43
CA GLU A 344 37.91 11.12 40.16
C GLU A 344 38.77 10.88 38.93
N LEU A 345 39.33 9.70 38.80
CA LEU A 345 40.13 9.29 37.63
C LEU A 345 39.27 9.22 36.35
N SER A 346 38.10 8.65 36.48
CA SER A 346 37.13 8.61 35.34
C SER A 346 36.74 10.01 34.92
N ALA A 347 36.46 10.93 35.86
CA ALA A 347 36.13 12.33 35.53
C ALA A 347 37.30 13.08 34.86
N GLN A 348 38.55 12.80 35.28
CA GLN A 348 39.74 13.35 34.64
C GLN A 348 39.91 12.83 33.21
N TYR A 349 39.68 11.54 32.98
CA TYR A 349 39.77 10.95 31.66
C TYR A 349 38.68 11.51 30.71
N LEU A 350 37.45 11.68 31.20
CA LEU A 350 36.39 12.32 30.42
C LEU A 350 36.76 13.77 30.05
N LEU A 351 37.24 14.56 31.00
CA LEU A 351 37.69 15.94 30.75
C LEU A 351 38.83 15.96 29.72
N LEU A 352 39.83 15.10 29.87
CA LEU A 352 40.93 14.97 28.91
C LEU A 352 40.42 14.62 27.50
N TYR A 353 39.45 13.73 27.42
CA TYR A 353 38.85 13.36 26.14
C TYR A 353 38.09 14.53 25.51
N GLU A 354 37.23 15.20 26.28
CA GLU A 354 36.51 16.40 25.83
C GLU A 354 37.45 17.50 25.30
N LEU A 355 38.55 17.75 26.01
CA LEU A 355 39.56 18.73 25.59
C LEU A 355 40.38 18.33 24.36
N SER A 356 40.45 17.03 24.06
CA SER A 356 41.21 16.50 22.94
C SER A 356 40.41 16.44 21.65
N LEU A 357 39.09 16.57 21.70
CA LEU A 357 38.22 16.49 20.53
C LEU A 357 38.36 17.71 19.63
N PRO A 358 38.42 17.57 18.31
CA PRO A 358 38.38 18.67 17.37
C PRO A 358 37.09 19.47 17.50
N PHE A 359 37.15 20.75 17.11
CA PHE A 359 35.97 21.60 17.08
C PHE A 359 34.84 20.99 16.24
N GLY A 360 33.64 20.91 16.81
CA GLY A 360 32.46 20.30 16.17
C GLY A 360 32.31 18.79 16.36
N LEU A 361 33.27 18.13 17.07
CA LEU A 361 33.16 16.72 17.46
C LEU A 361 32.97 16.59 18.98
N ASP A 362 32.20 17.48 19.58
CA ASP A 362 31.88 17.41 21.01
C ASP A 362 31.01 16.18 21.35
N LEU A 363 30.87 15.91 22.64
CA LEU A 363 30.11 14.75 23.14
C LEU A 363 28.63 15.03 23.36
N ASN A 364 28.10 16.16 22.89
CA ASN A 364 26.71 16.57 23.13
C ASN A 364 25.68 15.59 22.58
N ASN A 365 26.05 14.78 21.59
CA ASN A 365 25.22 13.72 21.04
C ASN A 365 25.38 12.36 21.75
N GLN A 366 26.30 12.23 22.71
CA GLN A 366 26.59 10.97 23.40
C GLN A 366 26.36 11.05 24.91
N ILE A 367 26.45 12.26 25.49
CA ILE A 367 26.37 12.50 26.93
C ILE A 367 25.47 13.71 27.15
N ASP A 368 24.61 13.64 28.14
CA ASP A 368 23.76 14.79 28.55
C ASP A 368 24.58 15.89 29.28
N ILE A 369 23.99 17.10 29.36
CA ILE A 369 24.64 18.28 29.93
C ILE A 369 25.07 18.06 31.39
N ASP A 370 24.23 17.36 32.16
CA ASP A 370 24.49 17.08 33.59
C ASP A 370 25.43 15.89 33.78
N LYS A 371 25.92 15.26 32.70
CA LYS A 371 26.75 14.06 32.74
C LYS A 371 26.11 12.96 33.58
N SER A 372 24.81 12.86 33.49
CA SER A 372 23.99 11.89 34.22
C SER A 372 23.56 10.70 33.37
N SER A 373 23.59 10.83 32.05
CA SER A 373 23.25 9.79 31.09
C SER A 373 24.23 9.74 29.92
N THR A 374 24.31 8.57 29.29
CA THR A 374 25.07 8.34 28.07
C THR A 374 24.34 7.35 27.19
N GLN A 375 24.58 7.41 25.87
CA GLN A 375 24.02 6.40 24.98
C GLN A 375 24.99 5.23 24.76
N VAL A 376 24.42 4.03 24.62
CA VAL A 376 25.07 2.87 24.03
C VAL A 376 24.43 2.60 22.68
N ILE A 377 25.24 2.58 21.61
CA ILE A 377 24.76 2.29 20.26
C ILE A 377 25.12 0.85 19.92
N VAL A 378 24.10 0.06 19.65
CA VAL A 378 24.24 -1.32 19.19
C VAL A 378 23.88 -1.38 17.71
N THR A 379 24.81 -1.84 16.89
CA THR A 379 24.59 -2.09 15.47
C THR A 379 24.33 -3.57 15.27
N ILE A 380 23.21 -3.88 14.63
CA ILE A 380 22.78 -5.26 14.37
C ILE A 380 22.71 -5.51 12.85
N ASP A 381 22.74 -6.77 12.47
CA ASP A 381 22.59 -7.22 11.08
C ASP A 381 21.27 -6.74 10.46
N ASP A 382 21.13 -6.99 9.15
CA ASP A 382 19.88 -6.78 8.43
C ASP A 382 18.84 -7.80 8.91
N LEU A 383 17.98 -7.34 9.81
CA LEU A 383 16.94 -8.13 10.45
C LEU A 383 15.56 -7.59 10.08
N THR A 384 14.60 -8.48 10.10
CA THR A 384 13.19 -8.13 9.94
C THR A 384 12.66 -7.36 11.16
N THR A 385 11.63 -6.55 10.97
CA THR A 385 10.99 -5.79 12.06
C THR A 385 10.66 -6.65 13.29
N ASN A 386 10.17 -7.87 13.09
CA ASN A 386 9.83 -8.75 14.18
C ASN A 386 11.07 -9.26 14.95
N GLN A 387 12.16 -9.55 14.24
CA GLN A 387 13.43 -9.94 14.84
C GLN A 387 14.08 -8.79 15.61
N ILE A 388 14.03 -7.56 15.05
CA ILE A 388 14.52 -6.35 15.73
C ILE A 388 13.77 -6.14 17.04
N LYS A 389 12.44 -6.22 17.05
CA LYS A 389 11.64 -6.06 18.27
C LYS A 389 11.91 -7.15 19.29
N ALA A 390 12.07 -8.39 18.85
CA ALA A 390 12.41 -9.50 19.75
C ALA A 390 13.77 -9.27 20.43
N TRP A 391 14.78 -8.84 19.67
CA TRP A 391 16.09 -8.51 20.22
C TRP A 391 16.05 -7.32 21.18
N ILE A 392 15.28 -6.26 20.85
CA ILE A 392 15.08 -5.11 21.74
C ILE A 392 14.48 -5.57 23.08
N GLN A 393 13.45 -6.39 23.05
CA GLN A 393 12.80 -6.91 24.26
C GLN A 393 13.77 -7.76 25.11
N GLU A 394 14.62 -8.55 24.47
CA GLU A 394 15.66 -9.32 25.16
C GLU A 394 16.69 -8.41 25.84
N ALA A 395 17.15 -7.36 25.12
CA ALA A 395 18.10 -6.38 25.63
C ALA A 395 17.53 -5.59 26.82
N GLU A 396 16.31 -5.10 26.71
CA GLU A 396 15.61 -4.37 27.79
C GLU A 396 15.38 -5.28 28.99
N THR A 397 15.02 -6.55 28.78
CA THR A 397 14.87 -7.53 29.87
C THR A 397 16.19 -7.77 30.57
N PHE A 398 17.30 -7.89 29.84
CA PHE A 398 18.64 -8.07 30.43
C PHE A 398 19.03 -6.85 31.26
N LEU A 399 18.80 -5.64 30.76
CA LEU A 399 19.09 -4.37 31.45
C LEU A 399 18.32 -4.27 32.77
N GLU A 400 17.03 -4.62 32.76
CA GLU A 400 16.17 -4.54 33.94
C GLU A 400 16.52 -5.64 34.96
N SER A 401 16.54 -6.92 34.51
CA SER A 401 16.67 -8.08 35.43
C SER A 401 18.07 -8.27 35.99
N GLU A 402 19.10 -8.10 35.16
CA GLU A 402 20.50 -8.41 35.57
C GLU A 402 21.24 -7.17 36.10
N LEU A 403 20.93 -5.98 35.56
CA LEU A 403 21.67 -4.78 35.89
C LEU A 403 20.84 -3.76 36.72
N GLY A 404 19.52 -3.98 36.86
CA GLY A 404 18.61 -3.06 37.54
C GLY A 404 18.58 -1.68 36.91
N MET A 405 18.72 -1.62 35.57
CA MET A 405 18.73 -0.42 34.77
C MET A 405 17.45 -0.36 33.94
N ASP A 406 16.74 0.73 34.09
CA ASP A 406 15.57 1.06 33.29
C ASP A 406 16.04 1.87 32.06
N ALA A 407 16.26 1.19 30.96
CA ALA A 407 16.71 1.79 29.71
C ALA A 407 15.77 1.39 28.56
N VAL A 408 15.45 2.34 27.72
CA VAL A 408 14.53 2.17 26.58
C VAL A 408 15.33 2.28 25.29
N ALA A 409 15.07 1.35 24.40
CA ALA A 409 15.62 1.41 23.06
C ALA A 409 15.02 2.57 22.25
N ALA A 410 15.85 3.28 21.52
CA ALA A 410 15.49 4.43 20.71
C ALA A 410 16.24 4.43 19.37
N GLY A 411 15.94 5.41 18.54
CA GLY A 411 16.58 5.59 17.24
C GLY A 411 15.67 5.28 16.05
N PRO A 412 16.11 5.64 14.83
CA PRO A 412 15.29 5.47 13.62
C PRO A 412 14.83 4.04 13.38
N THR A 413 15.70 3.05 13.57
CA THR A 413 15.36 1.62 13.40
C THR A 413 14.22 1.19 14.32
N VAL A 414 14.27 1.59 15.59
CA VAL A 414 13.22 1.30 16.57
C VAL A 414 11.92 1.99 16.18
N MET A 415 12.01 3.29 15.89
CA MET A 415 10.85 4.09 15.48
C MET A 415 10.13 3.47 14.27
N PHE A 416 10.86 3.12 13.22
CA PHE A 416 10.26 2.53 12.02
C PHE A 416 9.65 1.16 12.29
N SER A 417 10.27 0.34 13.15
CA SER A 417 9.74 -0.97 13.52
C SER A 417 8.38 -0.91 14.19
N TYR A 418 8.15 0.08 15.05
CA TYR A 418 6.85 0.26 15.72
C TYR A 418 5.83 1.02 14.87
N ILE A 419 6.27 1.99 14.06
CA ILE A 419 5.39 2.72 13.14
C ILE A 419 4.76 1.76 12.12
N ALA A 420 5.53 0.85 11.54
CA ALA A 420 5.03 -0.10 10.56
C ALA A 420 3.88 -0.96 11.13
N GLU A 421 4.06 -1.54 12.31
CA GLU A 421 3.03 -2.34 12.96
C GLU A 421 1.76 -1.54 13.27
N ARG A 422 1.90 -0.36 13.88
CA ARG A 422 0.77 0.52 14.22
C ARG A 422 0.00 0.95 12.97
N ASN A 423 0.71 1.31 11.91
CA ASN A 423 0.08 1.68 10.64
C ASN A 423 -0.71 0.52 10.05
N ILE A 424 -0.13 -0.68 10.00
CA ILE A 424 -0.83 -1.86 9.48
C ILE A 424 -2.10 -2.15 10.30
N GLN A 425 -2.01 -2.11 11.62
CA GLN A 425 -3.18 -2.30 12.49
C GLN A 425 -4.23 -1.21 12.28
N GLY A 426 -3.83 0.06 12.21
CA GLY A 426 -4.74 1.17 11.94
C GLY A 426 -5.47 1.03 10.60
N MET A 427 -4.74 0.64 9.55
CA MET A 427 -5.30 0.40 8.22
C MET A 427 -6.28 -0.78 8.20
N LEU A 428 -6.01 -1.86 8.94
CA LEU A 428 -6.94 -2.99 9.06
C LEU A 428 -8.24 -2.58 9.75
N TRP A 429 -8.17 -1.79 10.83
CA TRP A 429 -9.38 -1.22 11.46
C TRP A 429 -10.11 -0.26 10.54
N GLY A 430 -9.39 0.63 9.85
CA GLY A 430 -9.96 1.51 8.82
C GLY A 430 -10.69 0.74 7.73
N THR A 431 -10.10 -0.36 7.27
CA THR A 431 -10.71 -1.27 6.30
C THR A 431 -12.01 -1.90 6.82
N LEU A 432 -12.02 -2.34 8.08
CA LEU A 432 -13.25 -2.89 8.70
C LEU A 432 -14.37 -1.84 8.74
N TYR A 433 -14.07 -0.62 9.15
CA TYR A 433 -15.06 0.47 9.14
C TYR A 433 -15.51 0.81 7.72
N ALA A 434 -14.60 0.84 6.75
CA ALA A 434 -14.96 1.06 5.34
C ALA A 434 -15.93 -0.01 4.83
N VAL A 435 -15.67 -1.29 5.11
CA VAL A 435 -16.57 -2.41 4.76
C VAL A 435 -17.96 -2.20 5.33
N LEU A 436 -18.07 -1.83 6.60
CA LEU A 436 -19.37 -1.60 7.26
C LEU A 436 -20.11 -0.42 6.63
N ILE A 437 -19.43 0.70 6.37
CA ILE A 437 -20.02 1.90 5.76
C ILE A 437 -20.44 1.59 4.31
N ILE A 438 -19.57 1.00 3.51
CA ILE A 438 -19.83 0.62 2.12
C ILE A 438 -21.04 -0.32 2.04
N SER A 439 -21.07 -1.33 2.90
CA SER A 439 -22.18 -2.28 2.96
C SER A 439 -23.52 -1.59 3.33
N GLY A 440 -23.46 -0.64 4.27
CA GLY A 440 -24.61 0.20 4.60
C GLY A 440 -25.10 1.04 3.43
N ILE A 441 -24.18 1.67 2.68
CA ILE A 441 -24.50 2.45 1.48
C ILE A 441 -25.17 1.58 0.42
N ILE A 442 -24.61 0.40 0.14
CA ILE A 442 -25.16 -0.53 -0.86
C ILE A 442 -26.57 -1.00 -0.43
N LEU A 443 -26.75 -1.34 0.84
CA LEU A 443 -28.02 -1.77 1.40
C LEU A 443 -29.12 -0.70 1.24
N ILE A 444 -28.79 0.55 1.57
CA ILE A 444 -29.70 1.70 1.40
C ILE A 444 -30.00 1.94 -0.10
N ALA A 445 -28.97 1.85 -0.95
CA ALA A 445 -29.10 2.12 -2.38
C ALA A 445 -29.95 1.08 -3.12
N LEU A 446 -29.78 -0.21 -2.80
CA LEU A 446 -30.55 -1.30 -3.39
C LEU A 446 -31.96 -1.42 -2.81
N LYS A 447 -32.20 -0.86 -1.62
CA LYS A 447 -33.50 -0.99 -0.89
C LYS A 447 -33.95 -2.45 -0.76
N ASP A 448 -32.98 -3.35 -0.60
CA ASP A 448 -33.18 -4.79 -0.47
C ASP A 448 -32.08 -5.36 0.43
N ILE A 449 -32.45 -5.68 1.67
CA ILE A 449 -31.52 -6.15 2.69
C ILE A 449 -30.81 -7.44 2.28
N ARG A 450 -31.45 -8.28 1.48
CA ARG A 450 -30.91 -9.57 1.06
C ARG A 450 -29.82 -9.38 0.01
N LEU A 451 -30.08 -8.52 -0.98
CA LEU A 451 -29.07 -8.17 -1.98
C LEU A 451 -27.91 -7.39 -1.35
N GLY A 452 -28.20 -6.52 -0.37
CA GLY A 452 -27.17 -5.80 0.38
C GLY A 452 -26.27 -6.73 1.19
N LEU A 453 -26.84 -7.70 1.91
CA LEU A 453 -26.04 -8.70 2.63
C LEU A 453 -25.29 -9.65 1.68
N LEU A 454 -25.90 -10.01 0.55
CA LEU A 454 -25.27 -10.84 -0.45
C LEU A 454 -24.05 -10.15 -1.07
N SER A 455 -24.09 -8.83 -1.24
CA SER A 455 -22.99 -8.05 -1.81
C SER A 455 -21.70 -8.10 -0.96
N LEU A 456 -21.81 -8.43 0.34
CA LEU A 456 -20.62 -8.64 1.18
C LEU A 456 -19.70 -9.74 0.66
N VAL A 457 -20.27 -10.80 0.07
CA VAL A 457 -19.47 -11.92 -0.43
C VAL A 457 -18.55 -11.49 -1.59
N PRO A 458 -19.06 -10.93 -2.71
CA PRO A 458 -18.20 -10.49 -3.80
C PRO A 458 -17.33 -9.28 -3.45
N ASN A 459 -17.63 -8.53 -2.38
CA ASN A 459 -16.81 -7.40 -1.97
C ASN A 459 -15.63 -7.82 -1.07
N LEU A 460 -15.80 -8.81 -0.21
CA LEU A 460 -14.74 -9.26 0.71
C LEU A 460 -13.90 -10.39 0.17
N LEU A 461 -14.53 -11.31 -0.56
CA LEU A 461 -13.84 -12.51 -1.07
C LEU A 461 -12.66 -12.21 -2.00
N PRO A 462 -12.73 -11.24 -2.95
CA PRO A 462 -11.59 -10.92 -3.80
C PRO A 462 -10.38 -10.42 -3.03
N ALA A 463 -10.58 -9.61 -2.00
CA ALA A 463 -9.50 -9.18 -1.11
C ALA A 463 -8.88 -10.38 -0.39
N ALA A 464 -9.69 -11.27 0.17
CA ALA A 464 -9.20 -12.49 0.80
C ALA A 464 -8.45 -13.40 -0.19
N LEU A 465 -8.94 -13.54 -1.43
CA LEU A 465 -8.27 -14.29 -2.49
C LEU A 465 -6.93 -13.65 -2.89
N ALA A 466 -6.89 -12.33 -3.01
CA ALA A 466 -5.66 -11.60 -3.33
C ALA A 466 -4.59 -11.80 -2.25
N PHE A 467 -4.95 -11.69 -0.98
CA PHE A 467 -4.04 -11.99 0.14
C PHE A 467 -3.66 -13.48 0.21
N GLY A 468 -4.56 -14.38 -0.19
CA GLY A 468 -4.25 -15.81 -0.31
C GLY A 468 -3.20 -16.08 -1.39
N VAL A 469 -3.37 -15.48 -2.58
CA VAL A 469 -2.37 -15.54 -3.67
C VAL A 469 -1.06 -14.90 -3.21
N TRP A 470 -1.11 -13.75 -2.53
CA TRP A 470 0.06 -13.07 -1.98
C TRP A 470 0.83 -13.97 -1.01
N GLY A 471 0.13 -14.68 -0.11
CA GLY A 471 0.72 -15.64 0.82
C GLY A 471 1.34 -16.87 0.16
N LEU A 472 0.93 -17.22 -1.07
CA LEU A 472 1.55 -18.30 -1.84
C LEU A 472 2.87 -17.89 -2.49
N PHE A 473 2.99 -16.64 -2.93
CA PHE A 473 4.12 -16.19 -3.76
C PHE A 473 5.09 -15.25 -3.03
N VAL A 474 4.62 -14.44 -2.09
CA VAL A 474 5.40 -13.41 -1.39
C VAL A 474 5.47 -13.66 0.11
N GLY A 475 4.32 -13.79 0.78
CA GLY A 475 4.21 -14.13 2.20
C GLY A 475 4.53 -13.00 3.19
N GLN A 476 4.91 -11.81 2.73
CA GLN A 476 5.17 -10.65 3.59
C GLN A 476 4.13 -9.55 3.37
N VAL A 477 3.53 -9.08 4.45
CA VAL A 477 2.60 -7.95 4.47
C VAL A 477 3.32 -6.76 5.07
N ASN A 478 3.84 -5.91 4.19
CA ASN A 478 4.44 -4.64 4.55
C ASN A 478 3.38 -3.51 4.55
N MET A 479 3.81 -2.30 4.85
CA MET A 479 2.92 -1.13 4.92
C MET A 479 2.20 -0.85 3.58
N ALA A 480 2.87 -1.05 2.43
CA ALA A 480 2.26 -0.85 1.10
C ALA A 480 1.14 -1.85 0.81
N VAL A 481 1.34 -3.11 1.18
CA VAL A 481 0.35 -4.19 1.04
C VAL A 481 -0.88 -3.91 1.92
N ALA A 482 -0.67 -3.37 3.13
CA ALA A 482 -1.76 -3.01 4.03
C ALA A 482 -2.66 -1.89 3.48
N VAL A 483 -2.09 -0.90 2.78
CA VAL A 483 -2.85 0.18 2.10
C VAL A 483 -3.85 -0.39 1.09
N VAL A 484 -3.45 -1.45 0.37
CA VAL A 484 -4.30 -2.05 -0.67
C VAL A 484 -5.61 -2.58 -0.11
N THR A 485 -5.66 -2.99 1.16
CA THR A 485 -6.91 -3.51 1.77
C THR A 485 -8.05 -2.50 1.70
N GLY A 486 -7.81 -1.25 2.10
CA GLY A 486 -8.79 -0.17 2.03
C GLY A 486 -9.04 0.34 0.60
N MET A 487 -7.96 0.51 -0.16
CA MET A 487 -7.99 1.02 -1.52
C MET A 487 -8.71 0.05 -2.47
N ALA A 488 -8.35 -1.23 -2.44
CA ALA A 488 -8.92 -2.24 -3.32
C ALA A 488 -10.41 -2.46 -3.05
N LEU A 489 -10.87 -2.40 -1.79
CA LEU A 489 -12.28 -2.51 -1.44
C LEU A 489 -13.14 -1.49 -2.20
N GLY A 490 -12.70 -0.23 -2.27
CA GLY A 490 -13.42 0.79 -3.00
C GLY A 490 -13.59 0.47 -4.49
N VAL A 491 -12.56 -0.11 -5.10
CA VAL A 491 -12.56 -0.43 -6.54
C VAL A 491 -13.26 -1.76 -6.84
N ILE A 492 -13.10 -2.78 -5.98
CA ILE A 492 -13.76 -4.10 -6.13
C ILE A 492 -15.29 -3.98 -6.11
N VAL A 493 -15.83 -3.09 -5.29
CA VAL A 493 -17.27 -2.87 -5.14
C VAL A 493 -17.93 -2.37 -6.43
N ASP A 494 -17.17 -1.72 -7.31
CA ASP A 494 -17.67 -1.15 -8.57
C ASP A 494 -18.36 -2.22 -9.42
N ASP A 495 -17.67 -3.31 -9.74
CA ASP A 495 -18.18 -4.38 -10.59
C ASP A 495 -19.44 -5.02 -10.00
N SER A 496 -19.42 -5.36 -8.72
CA SER A 496 -20.55 -6.01 -8.05
C SER A 496 -21.79 -5.10 -7.96
N VAL A 497 -21.64 -3.79 -7.74
CA VAL A 497 -22.75 -2.83 -7.71
C VAL A 497 -23.41 -2.71 -9.08
N HIS A 498 -22.63 -2.60 -10.16
CA HIS A 498 -23.14 -2.57 -11.52
C HIS A 498 -23.93 -3.84 -11.86
N PHE A 499 -23.39 -5.02 -11.52
CA PHE A 499 -24.05 -6.31 -11.75
C PHE A 499 -25.36 -6.43 -10.95
N LEU A 500 -25.33 -6.14 -9.65
CA LEU A 500 -26.49 -6.21 -8.75
C LEU A 500 -27.60 -5.25 -9.16
N THR A 501 -27.25 -4.04 -9.54
CA THR A 501 -28.24 -3.02 -10.00
C THR A 501 -28.94 -3.49 -11.28
N LYS A 502 -28.19 -4.06 -12.22
CA LYS A 502 -28.74 -4.58 -13.49
C LYS A 502 -29.60 -5.81 -13.25
N TYR A 503 -29.16 -6.74 -12.39
CA TYR A 503 -29.94 -7.88 -11.97
C TYR A 503 -31.26 -7.45 -11.31
N GLN A 504 -31.22 -6.48 -10.39
CA GLN A 504 -32.41 -5.98 -9.72
C GLN A 504 -33.39 -5.32 -10.70
N LEU A 505 -32.90 -4.56 -11.68
CA LEU A 505 -33.69 -3.94 -12.73
C LEU A 505 -34.44 -5.03 -13.55
N ALA A 506 -33.74 -6.07 -13.98
CA ALA A 506 -34.32 -7.19 -14.73
C ALA A 506 -35.37 -7.96 -13.90
N ARG A 507 -35.14 -8.12 -12.59
CA ARG A 507 -36.10 -8.78 -11.69
C ARG A 507 -37.34 -7.94 -11.41
N LYS A 508 -37.18 -6.64 -11.13
CA LYS A 508 -38.30 -5.75 -10.72
C LYS A 508 -39.11 -5.21 -11.90
N ASN A 509 -38.43 -4.71 -12.94
CA ASN A 509 -39.09 -4.04 -14.03
C ASN A 509 -39.50 -4.99 -15.17
N GLU A 510 -38.59 -5.92 -15.52
CA GLU A 510 -38.84 -6.87 -16.62
C GLU A 510 -39.49 -8.19 -16.11
N LYS A 511 -39.61 -8.36 -14.80
CA LYS A 511 -40.20 -9.54 -14.13
C LYS A 511 -39.59 -10.87 -14.59
N LEU A 512 -38.32 -10.88 -14.96
CA LEU A 512 -37.62 -12.08 -15.41
C LEU A 512 -37.37 -13.06 -14.25
N SER A 513 -37.26 -14.36 -14.53
CA SER A 513 -36.78 -15.32 -13.54
C SER A 513 -35.33 -15.00 -13.12
N ALA A 514 -34.85 -15.53 -11.97
CA ALA A 514 -33.49 -15.28 -11.51
C ALA A 514 -32.44 -15.66 -12.56
N GLU A 515 -32.63 -16.80 -13.22
CA GLU A 515 -31.74 -17.30 -14.29
C GLU A 515 -31.69 -16.32 -15.47
N ARG A 516 -32.84 -15.87 -15.95
CA ARG A 516 -32.93 -14.92 -17.07
C ARG A 516 -32.42 -13.53 -16.67
N ALA A 517 -32.64 -13.12 -15.42
CA ALA A 517 -32.13 -11.85 -14.92
C ALA A 517 -30.60 -11.84 -14.84
N VAL A 518 -29.99 -12.96 -14.45
CA VAL A 518 -28.53 -13.15 -14.49
C VAL A 518 -28.01 -13.05 -15.93
N VAL A 519 -28.61 -13.76 -16.90
CA VAL A 519 -28.22 -13.67 -18.31
C VAL A 519 -28.39 -12.25 -18.85
N SER A 520 -29.47 -11.55 -18.47
CA SER A 520 -29.68 -10.13 -18.82
C SER A 520 -28.60 -9.22 -18.22
N ALA A 521 -28.17 -9.47 -16.98
CA ALA A 521 -27.06 -8.73 -16.36
C ALA A 521 -25.74 -8.96 -17.10
N PHE A 522 -25.39 -10.20 -17.43
CA PHE A 522 -24.20 -10.52 -18.24
C PHE A 522 -24.21 -9.80 -19.58
N SER A 523 -25.33 -9.85 -20.31
CA SER A 523 -25.46 -9.17 -21.59
C SER A 523 -25.49 -7.64 -21.47
N GLY A 524 -25.95 -7.10 -20.34
CA GLY A 524 -26.07 -5.67 -20.12
C GLY A 524 -24.78 -5.00 -19.67
N VAL A 525 -24.11 -5.55 -18.66
CA VAL A 525 -22.92 -4.94 -18.02
C VAL A 525 -21.67 -5.82 -18.10
N GLY A 526 -21.78 -7.14 -18.34
CA GLY A 526 -20.63 -8.06 -18.32
C GLY A 526 -19.50 -7.64 -19.26
N THR A 527 -19.82 -7.08 -20.45
CA THR A 527 -18.79 -6.56 -21.35
C THR A 527 -18.07 -5.35 -20.76
N ALA A 528 -18.78 -4.46 -20.07
CA ALA A 528 -18.14 -3.30 -19.42
C ALA A 528 -17.21 -3.76 -18.28
N LEU A 529 -17.68 -4.67 -17.42
CA LEU A 529 -16.88 -5.26 -16.32
C LEU A 529 -15.59 -5.92 -16.86
N LEU A 530 -15.69 -6.72 -17.91
CA LEU A 530 -14.51 -7.35 -18.54
C LEU A 530 -13.54 -6.30 -19.09
N VAL A 531 -14.05 -5.29 -19.78
CA VAL A 531 -13.24 -4.22 -20.42
C VAL A 531 -12.56 -3.37 -19.34
N THR A 532 -13.28 -2.95 -18.30
CA THR A 532 -12.71 -2.18 -17.19
C THR A 532 -11.62 -2.95 -16.49
N THR A 533 -11.88 -4.20 -16.11
CA THR A 533 -10.88 -5.03 -15.41
C THR A 533 -9.62 -5.24 -16.27
N ILE A 534 -9.76 -5.52 -17.58
CA ILE A 534 -8.58 -5.67 -18.46
C ILE A 534 -7.75 -4.38 -18.49
N ILE A 535 -8.40 -3.22 -18.61
CA ILE A 535 -7.72 -1.92 -18.65
C ILE A 535 -7.00 -1.65 -17.31
N LEU A 536 -7.69 -1.87 -16.19
CA LEU A 536 -7.16 -1.63 -14.86
C LEU A 536 -6.00 -2.56 -14.54
N VAL A 537 -6.17 -3.86 -14.77
CA VAL A 537 -5.11 -4.86 -14.54
C VAL A 537 -3.90 -4.58 -15.42
N ALA A 538 -4.09 -4.21 -16.70
CA ALA A 538 -2.97 -3.83 -17.57
C ALA A 538 -2.24 -2.59 -17.07
N GLY A 539 -2.96 -1.57 -16.59
CA GLY A 539 -2.37 -0.37 -16.01
C GLY A 539 -1.56 -0.67 -14.74
N PHE A 540 -2.13 -1.40 -13.80
CA PHE A 540 -1.44 -1.80 -12.57
C PHE A 540 -0.29 -2.77 -12.83
N ALA A 541 -0.36 -3.64 -13.85
CA ALA A 541 0.73 -4.54 -14.23
C ALA A 541 1.98 -3.78 -14.75
N ILE A 542 1.81 -2.60 -15.34
CA ILE A 542 2.94 -1.72 -15.68
C ILE A 542 3.54 -1.12 -14.41
N LEU A 543 2.71 -0.58 -13.52
CA LEU A 543 3.18 0.00 -12.27
C LEU A 543 3.81 -1.06 -11.33
N ALA A 544 3.40 -2.32 -11.44
CA ALA A 544 4.00 -3.44 -10.71
C ALA A 544 5.48 -3.70 -11.07
N GLN A 545 5.96 -3.12 -12.19
CA GLN A 545 7.38 -3.18 -12.59
C GLN A 545 8.22 -2.06 -11.99
N SER A 546 7.68 -1.30 -11.06
CA SER A 546 8.42 -0.26 -10.34
C SER A 546 9.61 -0.85 -9.60
N SER A 547 10.76 -0.23 -9.72
CA SER A 547 11.93 -0.49 -8.89
C SER A 547 11.77 -0.01 -7.44
N PHE A 548 10.67 0.73 -7.18
CA PHE A 548 10.25 1.10 -5.84
C PHE A 548 9.24 0.08 -5.30
N GLY A 549 9.69 -0.79 -4.40
CA GLY A 549 8.94 -1.95 -3.90
C GLY A 549 7.60 -1.62 -3.26
N LEU A 550 7.41 -0.41 -2.69
CA LEU A 550 6.10 0.03 -2.20
C LEU A 550 5.09 0.15 -3.34
N ASN A 551 5.48 0.79 -4.45
CA ASN A 551 4.61 0.95 -5.62
C ASN A 551 4.39 -0.40 -6.33
N SER A 552 5.45 -1.21 -6.46
CA SER A 552 5.39 -2.53 -7.06
C SER A 552 4.46 -3.47 -6.31
N ALA A 553 4.60 -3.56 -4.97
CA ALA A 553 3.76 -4.41 -4.12
C ALA A 553 2.28 -3.94 -4.13
N MET A 554 2.06 -2.62 -4.00
CA MET A 554 0.72 -2.04 -4.06
C MET A 554 0.04 -2.31 -5.40
N ALA A 555 0.74 -2.10 -6.50
CA ALA A 555 0.20 -2.31 -7.84
C ALA A 555 -0.05 -3.79 -8.14
N SER A 556 0.87 -4.68 -7.76
CA SER A 556 0.74 -6.12 -7.94
C SER A 556 -0.45 -6.68 -7.19
N LEU A 557 -0.58 -6.38 -5.91
CA LEU A 557 -1.70 -6.87 -5.11
C LEU A 557 -3.03 -6.29 -5.59
N THR A 558 -3.06 -5.02 -6.01
CA THR A 558 -4.27 -4.39 -6.59
C THR A 558 -4.68 -5.08 -7.90
N ALA A 559 -3.73 -5.37 -8.79
CA ALA A 559 -4.01 -6.09 -10.03
C ALA A 559 -4.59 -7.50 -9.76
N ILE A 560 -4.00 -8.23 -8.80
CA ILE A 560 -4.51 -9.53 -8.36
C ILE A 560 -5.94 -9.40 -7.78
N ALA A 561 -6.17 -8.41 -6.91
CA ALA A 561 -7.48 -8.19 -6.30
C ALA A 561 -8.56 -7.88 -7.33
N LEU A 562 -8.28 -7.02 -8.31
CA LEU A 562 -9.19 -6.70 -9.41
C LEU A 562 -9.50 -7.92 -10.29
N PHE A 563 -8.48 -8.72 -10.63
CA PHE A 563 -8.70 -9.94 -11.37
C PHE A 563 -9.57 -10.95 -10.60
N MET A 564 -9.32 -11.12 -9.29
CA MET A 564 -10.12 -11.97 -8.43
C MET A 564 -11.54 -11.45 -8.25
N ALA A 565 -11.74 -10.13 -8.25
CA ALA A 565 -13.05 -9.50 -8.22
C ALA A 565 -13.87 -9.86 -9.47
N LEU A 566 -13.28 -9.71 -10.66
CA LEU A 566 -13.95 -10.12 -11.90
C LEU A 566 -14.34 -11.60 -11.86
N VAL A 567 -13.44 -12.47 -11.41
CA VAL A 567 -13.73 -13.91 -11.30
C VAL A 567 -14.89 -14.16 -10.34
N ALA A 568 -14.91 -13.52 -9.18
CA ALA A 568 -15.97 -13.65 -8.18
C ALA A 568 -17.32 -13.13 -8.71
N ASP A 569 -17.31 -11.96 -9.35
CA ASP A 569 -18.50 -11.31 -9.91
C ASP A 569 -19.08 -12.04 -11.12
N LEU A 570 -18.25 -12.74 -11.88
CA LEU A 570 -18.72 -13.55 -13.00
C LEU A 570 -19.09 -14.98 -12.61
N THR A 571 -18.67 -15.51 -11.46
CA THR A 571 -18.91 -16.91 -11.07
C THR A 571 -19.75 -17.04 -9.80
N ILE A 572 -19.27 -16.49 -8.69
CA ILE A 572 -19.86 -16.67 -7.36
C ILE A 572 -21.13 -15.85 -7.19
N LEU A 573 -21.07 -14.57 -7.52
CA LEU A 573 -22.20 -13.64 -7.35
C LEU A 573 -23.45 -14.11 -8.11
N PRO A 574 -23.41 -14.40 -9.42
CA PRO A 574 -24.59 -14.84 -10.17
C PRO A 574 -25.12 -16.19 -9.68
N ALA A 575 -24.24 -17.12 -9.29
CA ALA A 575 -24.66 -18.42 -8.77
C ALA A 575 -25.37 -18.30 -7.41
N LEU A 576 -24.89 -17.42 -6.53
CA LEU A 576 -25.52 -17.11 -5.24
C LEU A 576 -26.88 -16.44 -5.43
N LEU A 577 -27.01 -15.50 -6.37
CA LEU A 577 -28.29 -14.83 -6.67
C LEU A 577 -29.36 -15.84 -7.09
N ILE A 578 -29.02 -16.79 -7.98
CA ILE A 578 -29.96 -17.83 -8.41
C ILE A 578 -30.33 -18.76 -7.25
N LEU A 579 -29.35 -19.16 -6.43
CA LEU A 579 -29.57 -20.06 -5.30
C LEU A 579 -30.53 -19.45 -4.28
N LEU A 580 -30.34 -18.19 -3.92
CA LEU A 580 -31.16 -17.48 -2.93
C LEU A 580 -32.59 -17.27 -3.43
N ASP A 581 -32.75 -16.82 -4.66
CA ASP A 581 -34.09 -16.59 -5.23
C ASP A 581 -34.92 -17.88 -5.30
N ARG A 582 -34.31 -19.00 -5.72
CA ARG A 582 -34.99 -20.31 -5.71
C ARG A 582 -35.36 -20.80 -4.32
N LYS A 583 -34.55 -20.55 -3.30
CA LYS A 583 -34.84 -20.93 -1.91
C LYS A 583 -36.05 -20.16 -1.37
N MET A 584 -36.14 -18.88 -1.72
CA MET A 584 -37.28 -18.02 -1.32
C MET A 584 -38.58 -18.42 -2.00
N ASN A 585 -38.56 -18.68 -3.30
CA ASN A 585 -39.75 -19.11 -4.03
C ASN A 585 -40.30 -20.44 -3.48
N LYS A 586 -39.46 -21.33 -2.98
CA LYS A 586 -39.87 -22.55 -2.29
C LYS A 586 -40.49 -22.27 -0.91
N SER A 587 -39.94 -21.35 -0.13
CA SER A 587 -40.48 -20.97 1.19
C SER A 587 -41.85 -20.34 1.06
N ASN A 588 -42.02 -19.38 0.14
CA ASN A 588 -43.32 -18.72 -0.10
C ASN A 588 -44.39 -19.70 -0.65
N ALA A 589 -43.98 -20.70 -1.45
CA ALA A 589 -44.88 -21.73 -1.93
C ALA A 589 -45.33 -22.67 -0.80
N GLN A 590 -44.47 -22.97 0.17
CA GLN A 590 -44.81 -23.77 1.35
C GLN A 590 -45.69 -23.02 2.34
N GLU A 591 -45.44 -21.73 2.57
CA GLU A 591 -46.32 -20.88 3.42
C GLU A 591 -47.73 -20.75 2.85
N ASN A 592 -47.84 -20.56 1.52
CA ASN A 592 -49.16 -20.49 0.88
C ASN A 592 -49.92 -21.82 0.89
N VAL A 593 -49.23 -22.96 1.00
CA VAL A 593 -49.87 -24.29 1.15
C VAL A 593 -50.29 -24.57 2.59
N VAL A 594 -49.64 -23.97 3.59
CA VAL A 594 -49.97 -24.12 5.01
C VAL A 594 -51.08 -23.15 5.43
N THR A 595 -51.27 -22.05 4.68
CA THR A 595 -52.32 -21.03 4.93
C THR A 595 -53.57 -21.23 4.07
N ALA A 596 -53.59 -22.16 3.12
CA ALA A 596 -54.76 -22.61 2.35
C ALA A 596 -55.33 -23.93 2.89
#